data_ce8acd254c027e83af0515a25f9bd0ee
#
_entry.id   ce8acd254c027e83af0515a25f9bd0ee
#
_cell.length_a   1.000
_cell.length_b   1.000
_cell.length_c   1.000
_cell.angle_alpha   90.00
_cell.angle_beta   90.00
_cell.angle_gamma   90.00
#
_symmetry.space_group_name_H-M   'P 1'
#
loop_
_entity.id
_entity.type
_entity.pdbx_description
1 polymer ?
#
loop_
_entity_poly.entity_id
_entity_poly.type
_entity_poly.pdbx_seq_one_letter_code
_entity_poly.pdbx_strand_id
1 'polypeptide(L)'
;VDVAILATPTRSVEQYALQMLSMGINTVDSFDIHTQIVDLRRSLGLAAKQHGAVSIISAGWDPGSDSVVRTLMQSLAPEGITYTNFGPGRSMGHSVAVRAIAGVRDALSITIPLGTGIHRRMVYVELEEGADFATVEKAVLSDPYFVNDETHVTQVPCVADINDVGHGVNLVRKGVSGQTHNQHFEFNMSINNPALTAQVLVNAARATMKQQPGAYTMIEIPVIDYLPGDREEIIRHLV
;
A
#
# COMPACT_ATOMS: atom_id res chain seq x y z
N VAL A 1 -25.00 4.43 8.99
CA VAL A 1 -23.63 4.54 8.44
C VAL A 1 -23.58 3.65 7.22
N ASP A 2 -23.18 4.21 6.08
CA ASP A 2 -23.20 3.49 4.81
C ASP A 2 -21.86 2.82 4.51
N VAL A 3 -20.75 3.43 4.96
CA VAL A 3 -19.39 2.94 4.73
C VAL A 3 -18.54 3.12 5.98
N ALA A 4 -17.75 2.10 6.33
CA ALA A 4 -16.71 2.15 7.36
C ALA A 4 -15.32 2.15 6.71
N ILE A 5 -14.49 3.14 7.02
CA ILE A 5 -13.07 3.16 6.67
C ILE A 5 -12.30 2.52 7.83
N LEU A 6 -11.65 1.41 7.57
CA LEU A 6 -10.93 0.62 8.57
C LEU A 6 -9.47 1.11 8.68
N ALA A 7 -9.26 2.15 9.47
CA ALA A 7 -7.92 2.67 9.79
C ALA A 7 -7.30 1.90 10.97
N THR A 8 -7.17 0.60 10.83
CA THR A 8 -6.71 -0.33 11.85
C THR A 8 -5.38 -0.99 11.43
N PRO A 9 -4.63 -1.60 12.37
CA PRO A 9 -3.49 -2.43 11.98
C PRO A 9 -3.92 -3.52 11.00
N THR A 10 -3.11 -3.77 9.98
CA THR A 10 -3.37 -4.72 8.88
C THR A 10 -3.91 -6.06 9.37
N ARG A 11 -3.32 -6.65 10.42
CA ARG A 11 -3.72 -7.96 10.96
C ARG A 11 -5.12 -7.99 11.58
N SER A 12 -5.71 -6.84 11.86
CA SER A 12 -7.05 -6.72 12.45
C SER A 12 -8.12 -6.41 11.40
N VAL A 13 -7.74 -6.12 10.15
CA VAL A 13 -8.66 -5.69 9.09
C VAL A 13 -9.75 -6.72 8.84
N GLU A 14 -9.42 -8.00 8.65
CA GLU A 14 -10.40 -9.04 8.34
C GLU A 14 -11.49 -9.14 9.40
N GLN A 15 -11.09 -9.14 10.68
CA GLN A 15 -12.02 -9.22 11.79
C GLN A 15 -13.04 -8.07 11.79
N TYR A 16 -12.55 -6.83 11.67
CA TYR A 16 -13.43 -5.66 11.67
C TYR A 16 -14.26 -5.55 10.40
N ALA A 17 -13.69 -5.91 9.25
CA ALA A 17 -14.42 -5.93 7.98
C ALA A 17 -15.61 -6.91 8.04
N LEU A 18 -15.40 -8.15 8.51
CA LEU A 18 -16.47 -9.13 8.66
C LEU A 18 -17.57 -8.64 9.60
N GLN A 19 -17.19 -7.97 10.71
CA GLN A 19 -18.15 -7.40 11.64
C GLN A 19 -19.02 -6.30 10.98
N MET A 20 -18.40 -5.37 10.23
CA MET A 20 -19.15 -4.31 9.54
C MET A 20 -20.02 -4.87 8.41
N LEU A 21 -19.48 -5.77 7.59
CA LEU A 21 -20.22 -6.41 6.50
C LEU A 21 -21.43 -7.17 7.01
N SER A 22 -21.33 -7.86 8.16
CA SER A 22 -22.48 -8.57 8.77
C SER A 22 -23.64 -7.65 9.15
N MET A 23 -23.38 -6.37 9.31
CA MET A 23 -24.39 -5.33 9.56
C MET A 23 -24.89 -4.64 8.27
N GLY A 24 -24.46 -5.11 7.09
CA GLY A 24 -24.77 -4.48 5.80
C GLY A 24 -24.02 -3.16 5.54
N ILE A 25 -22.94 -2.90 6.28
CA ILE A 25 -22.13 -1.69 6.14
C ILE A 25 -20.98 -1.98 5.19
N ASN A 26 -20.81 -1.15 4.15
CA ASN A 26 -19.68 -1.24 3.23
C ASN A 26 -18.35 -0.98 3.97
N THR A 27 -17.27 -1.59 3.51
CA THR A 27 -15.94 -1.41 4.12
C THR A 27 -14.88 -1.00 3.11
N VAL A 28 -13.91 -0.24 3.58
CA VAL A 28 -12.69 0.09 2.84
C VAL A 28 -11.50 -0.01 3.78
N ASP A 29 -10.41 -0.57 3.32
CA ASP A 29 -9.17 -0.73 4.08
C ASP A 29 -7.93 -0.54 3.21
N SER A 30 -6.77 -0.41 3.86
CA SER A 30 -5.45 -0.37 3.23
C SER A 30 -4.60 -1.60 3.59
N PHE A 31 -5.21 -2.78 3.62
CA PHE A 31 -4.51 -4.04 3.89
C PHE A 31 -3.31 -4.22 2.97
N ASP A 32 -2.13 -4.53 3.53
CA ASP A 32 -0.84 -4.49 2.83
C ASP A 32 -0.04 -5.81 2.85
N ILE A 33 -0.60 -6.90 3.35
CA ILE A 33 0.04 -8.22 3.30
C ILE A 33 -0.22 -8.84 1.92
N HIS A 34 0.63 -8.54 0.94
CA HIS A 34 0.45 -8.90 -0.47
C HIS A 34 0.12 -10.37 -0.71
N THR A 35 0.76 -11.28 0.02
CA THR A 35 0.55 -12.73 -0.12
C THR A 35 -0.83 -13.19 0.32
N GLN A 36 -1.57 -12.40 1.10
CA GLN A 36 -2.87 -12.74 1.67
C GLN A 36 -4.04 -12.00 1.01
N ILE A 37 -3.80 -11.07 0.09
CA ILE A 37 -4.84 -10.23 -0.53
C ILE A 37 -5.93 -11.08 -1.22
N VAL A 38 -5.55 -12.12 -1.94
CA VAL A 38 -6.50 -12.96 -2.67
C VAL A 38 -7.41 -13.74 -1.71
N ASP A 39 -6.87 -14.25 -0.62
CA ASP A 39 -7.65 -15.00 0.36
C ASP A 39 -8.56 -14.07 1.17
N LEU A 40 -8.06 -12.91 1.59
CA LEU A 40 -8.88 -11.87 2.21
C LEU A 40 -10.04 -11.44 1.30
N ARG A 41 -9.76 -11.20 0.00
CA ARG A 41 -10.79 -10.85 -0.98
C ARG A 41 -11.88 -11.91 -1.10
N ARG A 42 -11.51 -13.19 -1.06
CA ARG A 42 -12.47 -14.30 -1.11
C ARG A 42 -13.32 -14.36 0.14
N SER A 43 -12.71 -14.28 1.31
CA SER A 43 -13.37 -14.28 2.62
C SER A 43 -14.39 -13.14 2.72
N LEU A 44 -13.95 -11.90 2.52
CA LEU A 44 -14.83 -10.73 2.60
C LEU A 44 -15.87 -10.70 1.47
N GLY A 45 -15.55 -11.22 0.29
CA GLY A 45 -16.47 -11.31 -0.83
C GLY A 45 -17.68 -12.21 -0.56
N LEU A 46 -17.51 -13.30 0.17
CA LEU A 46 -18.59 -14.16 0.60
C LEU A 46 -19.51 -13.42 1.60
N ALA A 47 -18.92 -12.80 2.63
CA ALA A 47 -19.67 -12.04 3.64
C ALA A 47 -20.40 -10.84 3.02
N ALA A 48 -19.74 -10.08 2.17
CA ALA A 48 -20.30 -8.92 1.47
C ALA A 48 -21.53 -9.29 0.63
N LYS A 49 -21.43 -10.36 -0.17
CA LYS A 49 -22.57 -10.86 -0.96
C LYS A 49 -23.73 -11.32 -0.12
N GLN A 50 -23.45 -12.03 1.00
CA GLN A 50 -24.48 -12.53 1.91
C GLN A 50 -25.28 -11.40 2.55
N HIS A 51 -24.66 -10.27 2.84
CA HIS A 51 -25.28 -9.16 3.55
C HIS A 51 -25.59 -7.94 2.66
N GLY A 52 -25.46 -8.07 1.34
CA GLY A 52 -25.76 -6.98 0.39
C GLY A 52 -24.82 -5.80 0.49
N ALA A 53 -23.58 -5.98 0.96
CA ALA A 53 -22.58 -4.95 1.18
C ALA A 53 -21.40 -5.07 0.20
N VAL A 54 -20.55 -4.05 0.20
CA VAL A 54 -19.36 -3.95 -0.65
C VAL A 54 -18.12 -3.79 0.22
N SER A 55 -17.04 -4.49 -0.09
CA SER A 55 -15.72 -4.28 0.50
C SER A 55 -14.72 -3.89 -0.58
N ILE A 56 -14.02 -2.76 -0.44
CA ILE A 56 -12.86 -2.43 -1.26
C ILE A 56 -11.62 -2.57 -0.39
N ILE A 57 -10.82 -3.58 -0.68
CA ILE A 57 -9.65 -3.95 0.10
C ILE A 57 -8.36 -3.43 -0.52
N SER A 58 -7.32 -3.28 0.29
CA SER A 58 -5.99 -2.88 -0.16
C SER A 58 -6.01 -1.57 -0.94
N ALA A 59 -6.85 -0.63 -0.48
CA ALA A 59 -7.02 0.69 -1.09
C ALA A 59 -6.06 1.72 -0.47
N GLY A 60 -4.78 1.40 -0.52
CA GLY A 60 -3.70 2.29 -0.09
C GLY A 60 -2.92 2.87 -1.27
N TRP A 61 -1.65 3.15 -1.00
CA TRP A 61 -0.70 3.52 -2.03
C TRP A 61 -0.19 2.28 -2.76
N ASP A 62 0.49 1.36 -2.06
CA ASP A 62 0.94 0.07 -2.56
C ASP A 62 0.83 -1.02 -1.47
N PRO A 63 -0.12 -1.92 -1.62
CA PRO A 63 -1.09 -2.07 -2.72
C PRO A 63 -2.16 -0.98 -2.76
N GLY A 64 -2.62 -0.65 -3.96
CA GLY A 64 -3.69 0.33 -4.17
C GLY A 64 -3.53 1.14 -5.45
N SER A 65 -3.25 2.44 -5.34
CA SER A 65 -3.10 3.32 -6.51
C SER A 65 -1.98 2.89 -7.46
N ASP A 66 -0.85 2.44 -6.94
CA ASP A 66 0.25 1.92 -7.76
C ASP A 66 -0.13 0.63 -8.50
N SER A 67 -1.00 -0.19 -7.90
CA SER A 67 -1.52 -1.39 -8.55
C SER A 67 -2.35 -1.04 -9.78
N VAL A 68 -3.14 0.04 -9.72
CA VAL A 68 -3.91 0.55 -10.88
C VAL A 68 -2.97 1.01 -11.99
N VAL A 69 -1.92 1.77 -11.67
CA VAL A 69 -0.92 2.23 -12.64
C VAL A 69 -0.19 1.04 -13.28
N ARG A 70 0.27 0.06 -12.47
CA ARG A 70 0.91 -1.16 -12.98
C ARG A 70 -0.01 -1.94 -13.92
N THR A 71 -1.31 -2.04 -13.59
CA THR A 71 -2.30 -2.72 -14.43
C THR A 71 -2.47 -2.00 -15.76
N LEU A 72 -2.56 -0.67 -15.76
CA LEU A 72 -2.62 0.13 -16.99
C LEU A 72 -1.38 -0.09 -17.86
N MET A 73 -0.18 0.04 -17.28
CA MET A 73 1.08 -0.17 -18.01
C MET A 73 1.17 -1.58 -18.60
N GLN A 74 0.71 -2.60 -17.86
CA GLN A 74 0.69 -3.98 -18.33
C GLN A 74 -0.34 -4.18 -19.46
N SER A 75 -1.47 -3.51 -19.42
CA SER A 75 -2.47 -3.60 -20.50
C SER A 75 -1.96 -3.01 -21.82
N LEU A 76 -1.09 -1.99 -21.74
CA LEU A 76 -0.48 -1.37 -22.92
C LEU A 76 0.63 -2.22 -23.55
N ALA A 77 1.36 -3.00 -22.74
CA ALA A 77 2.38 -3.95 -23.19
C ALA A 77 2.25 -5.25 -22.38
N PRO A 78 1.35 -6.19 -22.75
CA PRO A 78 1.04 -7.39 -21.99
C PRO A 78 2.24 -8.29 -21.71
N GLU A 79 3.09 -8.49 -22.71
CA GLU A 79 4.35 -9.23 -22.56
C GLU A 79 5.47 -8.31 -22.13
N GLY A 80 6.23 -8.67 -21.10
CA GLY A 80 7.33 -7.86 -20.63
C GLY A 80 7.53 -7.89 -19.12
N ILE A 81 8.36 -6.97 -18.62
CA ILE A 81 8.72 -6.88 -17.21
C ILE A 81 8.39 -5.50 -16.64
N THR A 82 7.91 -5.49 -15.40
CA THR A 82 7.71 -4.26 -14.63
C THR A 82 8.68 -4.22 -13.46
N TYR A 83 9.43 -3.14 -13.34
CA TYR A 83 10.23 -2.83 -12.17
C TYR A 83 9.49 -1.80 -11.30
N THR A 84 9.38 -2.09 -10.00
CA THR A 84 8.86 -1.16 -9.00
C THR A 84 10.01 -0.75 -8.10
N ASN A 85 10.47 0.49 -8.24
CA ASN A 85 11.59 1.05 -7.49
C ASN A 85 11.02 2.02 -6.45
N PHE A 86 10.82 1.55 -5.22
CA PHE A 86 10.33 2.38 -4.13
C PHE A 86 11.43 3.26 -3.55
N GLY A 87 11.06 4.49 -3.20
CA GLY A 87 11.96 5.44 -2.55
C GLY A 87 12.50 6.51 -3.51
N PRO A 88 13.45 7.33 -3.04
CA PRO A 88 13.86 7.37 -1.63
C PRO A 88 12.74 7.86 -0.73
N GLY A 89 12.71 7.39 0.53
CA GLY A 89 11.81 7.93 1.53
C GLY A 89 11.33 6.96 2.59
N ARG A 90 10.52 7.48 3.50
CA ARG A 90 10.04 6.77 4.69
C ARG A 90 9.06 5.66 4.35
N SER A 91 9.39 4.43 4.72
CA SER A 91 8.48 3.30 4.70
C SER A 91 7.70 3.19 6.00
N MET A 92 6.36 3.35 5.92
CA MET A 92 5.49 3.34 7.11
C MET A 92 5.43 1.95 7.75
N GLY A 93 5.13 0.91 6.98
CA GLY A 93 5.02 -0.47 7.48
C GLY A 93 6.32 -0.95 8.14
N HIS A 94 7.46 -0.74 7.50
CA HIS A 94 8.77 -1.08 8.04
C HIS A 94 9.08 -0.32 9.34
N SER A 95 8.77 0.99 9.40
CA SER A 95 8.96 1.79 10.61
C SER A 95 8.09 1.29 11.78
N VAL A 96 6.85 0.89 11.49
CA VAL A 96 5.94 0.30 12.50
C VAL A 96 6.46 -1.05 13.00
N ALA A 97 6.97 -1.89 12.10
CA ALA A 97 7.55 -3.19 12.48
C ALA A 97 8.73 -3.02 13.44
N VAL A 98 9.64 -2.09 13.15
CA VAL A 98 10.80 -1.82 14.03
C VAL A 98 10.36 -1.28 15.38
N ARG A 99 9.38 -0.37 15.44
CA ARG A 99 8.85 0.15 16.71
C ARG A 99 8.23 -0.93 17.61
N ALA A 100 7.79 -2.03 17.04
CA ALA A 100 7.24 -3.15 17.81
C ALA A 100 8.32 -4.06 18.43
N ILE A 101 9.60 -3.85 18.12
CA ILE A 101 10.71 -4.60 18.69
C ILE A 101 11.00 -4.11 20.13
N ALA A 102 11.14 -5.07 21.04
CA ALA A 102 11.45 -4.75 22.44
C ALA A 102 12.77 -3.95 22.54
N GLY A 103 12.77 -2.90 23.35
CA GLY A 103 13.92 -1.99 23.53
C GLY A 103 13.99 -0.83 22.53
N VAL A 104 13.07 -0.76 21.58
CA VAL A 104 12.95 0.37 20.65
C VAL A 104 11.93 1.38 21.17
N ARG A 105 12.37 2.62 21.40
CA ARG A 105 11.51 3.76 21.77
C ARG A 105 10.82 4.36 20.55
N ASP A 106 11.59 4.62 19.48
CA ASP A 106 11.08 5.07 18.19
C ASP A 106 11.98 4.59 17.05
N ALA A 107 11.44 4.54 15.83
CA ALA A 107 12.19 4.09 14.66
C ALA A 107 11.70 4.73 13.36
N LEU A 108 12.63 4.89 12.43
CA LEU A 108 12.40 5.33 11.07
C LEU A 108 13.11 4.38 10.11
N SER A 109 12.39 3.80 9.17
CA SER A 109 12.97 3.04 8.06
C SER A 109 12.84 3.84 6.77
N ILE A 110 13.96 4.11 6.12
CA ILE A 110 14.04 4.75 4.80
C ILE A 110 14.35 3.70 3.75
N THR A 111 13.54 3.69 2.70
CA THR A 111 13.76 2.86 1.51
C THR A 111 14.57 3.63 0.48
N ILE A 112 15.65 3.03 -0.01
CA ILE A 112 16.48 3.57 -1.10
C ILE A 112 16.43 2.60 -2.27
N PRO A 113 15.95 3.00 -3.46
CA PRO A 113 15.94 2.14 -4.63
C PRO A 113 17.36 1.95 -5.17
N LEU A 114 17.71 0.72 -5.52
CA LEU A 114 18.96 0.35 -6.20
C LEU A 114 18.73 0.05 -7.69
N GLY A 115 17.48 0.18 -8.15
CA GLY A 115 17.05 -0.16 -9.50
C GLY A 115 16.57 -1.61 -9.63
N THR A 116 15.84 -1.90 -10.71
CA THR A 116 15.30 -3.24 -11.03
C THR A 116 14.48 -3.90 -9.93
N GLY A 117 13.81 -3.09 -9.07
CA GLY A 117 12.99 -3.58 -7.96
C GLY A 117 13.80 -3.98 -6.72
N ILE A 118 15.10 -3.73 -6.67
CA ILE A 118 15.96 -3.99 -5.52
C ILE A 118 16.03 -2.74 -4.64
N HIS A 119 15.98 -2.93 -3.33
CA HIS A 119 15.97 -1.86 -2.35
C HIS A 119 17.02 -2.07 -1.27
N ARG A 120 17.47 -0.94 -0.70
CA ARG A 120 18.25 -0.89 0.55
C ARG A 120 17.38 -0.26 1.63
N ARG A 121 17.47 -0.78 2.85
CA ARG A 121 16.79 -0.24 4.03
C ARG A 121 17.79 0.45 4.94
N MET A 122 17.59 1.74 5.17
CA MET A 122 18.32 2.48 6.20
C MET A 122 17.39 2.63 7.40
N VAL A 123 17.69 1.91 8.47
CA VAL A 123 16.86 1.86 9.68
C VAL A 123 17.54 2.64 10.78
N TYR A 124 16.86 3.66 11.27
CA TYR A 124 17.31 4.47 12.41
C TYR A 124 16.47 4.11 13.62
N VAL A 125 17.13 3.79 14.73
CA VAL A 125 16.47 3.38 15.98
C VAL A 125 16.86 4.28 17.14
N GLU A 126 15.86 4.77 17.86
CA GLU A 126 15.98 5.37 19.17
C GLU A 126 15.68 4.29 20.20
N LEU A 127 16.63 4.03 21.11
CA LEU A 127 16.50 2.96 22.08
C LEU A 127 15.84 3.43 23.38
N GLU A 128 15.17 2.52 24.04
CA GLU A 128 14.77 2.69 25.45
C GLU A 128 16.00 2.69 26.35
N GLU A 129 15.88 3.29 27.55
CA GLU A 129 16.95 3.32 28.51
C GLU A 129 17.36 1.89 28.94
N GLY A 130 18.65 1.59 28.83
CA GLY A 130 19.21 0.27 29.14
C GLY A 130 19.06 -0.79 28.08
N ALA A 131 18.46 -0.49 26.93
CA ALA A 131 18.36 -1.43 25.82
C ALA A 131 19.71 -1.63 25.13
N ASP A 132 19.98 -2.88 24.70
CA ASP A 132 21.20 -3.25 23.99
C ASP A 132 21.02 -3.15 22.48
N PHE A 133 21.82 -2.29 21.84
CA PHE A 133 21.73 -2.07 20.38
C PHE A 133 21.96 -3.34 19.56
N ALA A 134 22.92 -4.19 19.94
CA ALA A 134 23.23 -5.40 19.17
C ALA A 134 22.04 -6.39 19.17
N THR A 135 21.30 -6.46 20.27
CA THR A 135 20.07 -7.26 20.38
C THR A 135 18.97 -6.71 19.47
N VAL A 136 18.77 -5.40 19.48
CA VAL A 136 17.77 -4.74 18.60
C VAL A 136 18.15 -4.87 17.13
N GLU A 137 19.39 -4.61 16.76
CA GLU A 137 19.90 -4.77 15.39
C GLU A 137 19.66 -6.19 14.86
N LYS A 138 20.00 -7.20 15.65
CA LYS A 138 19.77 -8.59 15.29
C LYS A 138 18.29 -8.90 15.10
N ALA A 139 17.41 -8.35 15.92
CA ALA A 139 15.97 -8.51 15.80
C ALA A 139 15.44 -7.86 14.52
N VAL A 140 15.88 -6.66 14.17
CA VAL A 140 15.53 -5.99 12.90
C VAL A 140 15.96 -6.84 11.72
N LEU A 141 17.22 -7.28 11.66
CA LEU A 141 17.78 -8.04 10.54
C LEU A 141 17.12 -9.40 10.33
N SER A 142 16.50 -9.97 11.36
CA SER A 142 15.78 -11.25 11.28
C SER A 142 14.27 -11.10 11.05
N ASP A 143 13.73 -9.88 11.05
CA ASP A 143 12.31 -9.64 10.84
C ASP A 143 11.94 -9.88 9.35
N PRO A 144 10.77 -10.51 9.06
CA PRO A 144 10.30 -10.77 7.70
C PRO A 144 10.22 -9.54 6.79
N TYR A 145 10.08 -8.33 7.33
CA TYR A 145 10.11 -7.09 6.55
C TYR A 145 11.48 -6.73 6.00
N PHE A 146 12.57 -7.26 6.59
CA PHE A 146 13.94 -6.83 6.30
C PHE A 146 14.84 -7.95 5.77
N VAL A 147 14.51 -9.21 6.04
CA VAL A 147 15.36 -10.38 5.77
C VAL A 147 15.77 -10.54 4.29
N ASN A 148 14.99 -9.99 3.35
CA ASN A 148 15.24 -10.09 1.92
C ASN A 148 15.90 -8.83 1.31
N ASP A 149 16.08 -7.77 2.10
CA ASP A 149 16.66 -6.51 1.65
C ASP A 149 18.04 -6.26 2.29
N GLU A 150 18.91 -5.56 1.58
CA GLU A 150 20.12 -5.00 2.18
C GLU A 150 19.72 -3.99 3.26
N THR A 151 19.94 -4.32 4.53
CA THR A 151 19.46 -3.53 5.67
C THR A 151 20.62 -3.05 6.53
N HIS A 152 20.66 -1.76 6.79
CA HIS A 152 21.61 -1.11 7.71
C HIS A 152 20.86 -0.49 8.87
N VAL A 153 21.24 -0.85 10.09
CA VAL A 153 20.63 -0.34 11.31
C VAL A 153 21.60 0.62 11.99
N THR A 154 21.10 1.79 12.38
CA THR A 154 21.91 2.84 13.04
C THR A 154 21.16 3.34 14.27
N GLN A 155 21.82 3.33 15.41
CA GLN A 155 21.29 3.96 16.61
C GLN A 155 21.41 5.49 16.51
N VAL A 156 20.34 6.19 16.88
CA VAL A 156 20.29 7.67 16.92
C VAL A 156 19.76 8.14 18.27
N PRO A 157 20.16 9.34 18.70
CA PRO A 157 19.67 9.92 19.97
C PRO A 157 18.18 10.22 19.95
N CYS A 158 17.65 10.68 18.78
CA CYS A 158 16.26 11.06 18.63
C CYS A 158 15.85 10.87 17.16
N VAL A 159 14.81 10.06 16.93
CA VAL A 159 14.27 9.83 15.58
C VAL A 159 13.54 11.06 15.03
N ALA A 160 12.95 11.89 15.90
CA ALA A 160 12.23 13.09 15.48
C ALA A 160 13.14 14.11 14.77
N ASP A 161 14.45 14.11 15.07
CA ASP A 161 15.41 15.03 14.44
C ASP A 161 15.73 14.68 12.98
N ILE A 162 15.43 13.44 12.57
CA ILE A 162 15.65 12.93 11.20
C ILE A 162 14.35 12.56 10.49
N ASN A 163 13.21 13.04 10.99
CA ASN A 163 11.89 12.65 10.49
C ASN A 163 11.64 13.24 9.11
N ASP A 164 11.64 12.38 8.10
CA ASP A 164 11.14 12.63 6.74
C ASP A 164 9.89 11.79 6.49
N VAL A 165 8.85 12.42 5.95
CA VAL A 165 7.58 11.75 5.61
C VAL A 165 7.41 11.56 4.10
N GLY A 166 8.32 12.09 3.30
CA GLY A 166 8.33 11.92 1.85
C GLY A 166 8.59 10.47 1.47
N HIS A 167 7.97 10.04 0.40
CA HIS A 167 8.25 8.77 -0.26
C HIS A 167 8.03 8.90 -1.76
N GLY A 168 8.52 7.94 -2.52
CA GLY A 168 8.35 7.93 -3.96
C GLY A 168 8.34 6.53 -4.55
N VAL A 169 7.98 6.44 -5.80
CA VAL A 169 8.10 5.24 -6.62
C VAL A 169 8.42 5.62 -8.04
N ASN A 170 9.30 4.84 -8.66
CA ASN A 170 9.53 4.82 -10.09
C ASN A 170 9.07 3.45 -10.62
N LEU A 171 7.98 3.45 -11.37
CA LEU A 171 7.47 2.26 -12.07
C LEU A 171 7.99 2.29 -13.50
N VAL A 172 8.70 1.24 -13.92
CA VAL A 172 9.23 1.08 -15.26
C VAL A 172 8.69 -0.20 -15.87
N ARG A 173 7.98 -0.08 -17.00
CA ARG A 173 7.59 -1.24 -17.78
C ARG A 173 8.28 -1.27 -19.12
N LYS A 174 8.92 -2.38 -19.43
CA LYS A 174 9.50 -2.70 -20.74
C LYS A 174 8.77 -3.89 -21.32
N GLY A 175 8.31 -3.79 -22.56
CA GLY A 175 7.53 -4.89 -23.11
C GLY A 175 7.17 -4.77 -24.58
N VAL A 176 6.15 -5.51 -24.94
CA VAL A 176 5.69 -5.70 -26.32
C VAL A 176 4.21 -5.32 -26.41
N SER A 177 3.85 -4.49 -27.39
CA SER A 177 2.49 -4.16 -27.75
C SER A 177 2.18 -4.80 -29.12
N GLY A 178 1.26 -5.77 -29.14
CA GLY A 178 1.03 -6.62 -30.31
C GLY A 178 2.32 -7.38 -30.66
N GLN A 179 2.92 -7.09 -31.79
CA GLN A 179 4.21 -7.65 -32.23
C GLN A 179 5.37 -6.64 -32.14
N THR A 180 5.10 -5.43 -31.65
CA THR A 180 6.09 -4.34 -31.59
C THR A 180 6.82 -4.37 -30.25
N HIS A 181 8.10 -4.65 -30.31
CA HIS A 181 9.03 -4.64 -29.18
C HIS A 181 9.43 -3.21 -28.77
N ASN A 182 10.19 -3.12 -27.69
CA ASN A 182 10.80 -1.89 -27.17
C ASN A 182 9.80 -0.83 -26.67
N GLN A 183 8.60 -1.24 -26.26
CA GLN A 183 7.72 -0.35 -25.51
C GLN A 183 8.35 -0.08 -24.15
N HIS A 184 8.41 1.19 -23.78
CA HIS A 184 8.98 1.65 -22.51
C HIS A 184 8.03 2.68 -21.91
N PHE A 185 7.45 2.33 -20.76
CA PHE A 185 6.58 3.24 -19.99
C PHE A 185 7.23 3.50 -18.65
N GLU A 186 7.20 4.74 -18.24
CA GLU A 186 7.75 5.18 -16.97
C GLU A 186 6.74 6.07 -16.25
N PHE A 187 6.55 5.81 -14.96
CA PHE A 187 5.72 6.60 -14.08
C PHE A 187 6.49 6.91 -12.81
N ASN A 188 6.59 8.19 -12.48
CA ASN A 188 7.26 8.67 -11.27
C ASN A 188 6.25 9.34 -10.36
N MET A 189 6.32 9.00 -9.07
CA MET A 189 5.48 9.59 -8.03
C MET A 189 6.35 10.00 -6.84
N SER A 190 6.09 11.19 -6.32
CA SER A 190 6.64 11.67 -5.04
C SER A 190 5.47 12.11 -4.17
N ILE A 191 5.37 11.58 -2.96
CA ILE A 191 4.18 11.69 -2.12
C ILE A 191 4.51 11.91 -0.64
N ASN A 192 3.50 12.41 0.07
CA ASN A 192 3.35 12.18 1.50
C ASN A 192 2.44 10.95 1.65
N ASN A 193 3.01 9.80 2.03
CA ASN A 193 2.31 8.52 2.03
C ASN A 193 1.05 8.52 2.91
N PRO A 194 1.06 8.99 4.17
CA PRO A 194 -0.15 9.03 4.99
C PRO A 194 -1.28 9.85 4.37
N ALA A 195 -0.96 11.00 3.78
CA ALA A 195 -1.96 11.88 3.17
C ALA A 195 -2.55 11.25 1.89
N LEU A 196 -1.71 10.64 1.05
CA LEU A 196 -2.17 9.94 -0.15
C LEU A 196 -3.07 8.76 0.21
N THR A 197 -2.65 7.91 1.13
CA THR A 197 -3.43 6.73 1.56
C THR A 197 -4.78 7.15 2.14
N ALA A 198 -4.83 8.19 2.97
CA ALA A 198 -6.09 8.71 3.50
C ALA A 198 -7.02 9.20 2.37
N GLN A 199 -6.48 9.91 1.37
CA GLN A 199 -7.28 10.38 0.23
C GLN A 199 -7.79 9.20 -0.62
N VAL A 200 -6.97 8.19 -0.85
CA VAL A 200 -7.36 6.97 -1.58
C VAL A 200 -8.50 6.25 -0.86
N LEU A 201 -8.40 6.06 0.46
CA LEU A 201 -9.45 5.44 1.28
C LEU A 201 -10.78 6.18 1.17
N VAL A 202 -10.77 7.52 1.23
CA VAL A 202 -11.99 8.34 1.08
C VAL A 202 -12.60 8.17 -0.32
N ASN A 203 -11.79 8.14 -1.37
CA ASN A 203 -12.27 7.95 -2.73
C ASN A 203 -12.78 6.52 -2.96
N ALA A 204 -12.11 5.53 -2.41
CA ALA A 204 -12.57 4.14 -2.43
C ALA A 204 -13.91 3.98 -1.66
N ALA A 205 -14.09 4.69 -0.54
CA ALA A 205 -15.35 4.70 0.18
C ALA A 205 -16.50 5.22 -0.70
N ARG A 206 -16.29 6.28 -1.48
CA ARG A 206 -17.28 6.74 -2.47
C ARG A 206 -17.55 5.70 -3.55
N ALA A 207 -16.50 5.01 -4.02
CA ALA A 207 -16.62 3.98 -5.05
C ALA A 207 -17.44 2.77 -4.58
N THR A 208 -17.47 2.43 -3.28
CA THR A 208 -18.31 1.33 -2.77
C THR A 208 -19.77 1.51 -3.13
N MET A 209 -20.25 2.76 -3.13
CA MET A 209 -21.66 3.08 -3.41
C MET A 209 -22.08 2.82 -4.87
N LYS A 210 -21.12 2.55 -5.74
CA LYS A 210 -21.32 2.32 -7.18
C LYS A 210 -21.12 0.87 -7.58
N GLN A 211 -20.71 0.01 -6.63
CA GLN A 211 -20.41 -1.40 -6.92
C GLN A 211 -21.55 -2.32 -6.50
N GLN A 212 -21.60 -3.51 -7.12
CA GLN A 212 -22.48 -4.59 -6.68
C GLN A 212 -21.92 -5.27 -5.42
N PRO A 213 -22.77 -5.92 -4.59
CA PRO A 213 -22.31 -6.62 -3.41
C PRO A 213 -21.17 -7.61 -3.70
N GLY A 214 -20.06 -7.46 -2.97
CA GLY A 214 -18.85 -8.26 -3.16
C GLY A 214 -17.61 -7.59 -2.58
N ALA A 215 -16.46 -8.23 -2.74
CA ALA A 215 -15.17 -7.65 -2.39
C ALA A 215 -14.29 -7.42 -3.63
N TYR A 216 -13.62 -6.29 -3.66
CA TYR A 216 -12.85 -5.80 -4.79
C TYR A 216 -11.51 -5.25 -4.34
N THR A 217 -10.50 -5.41 -5.16
CA THR A 217 -9.28 -4.58 -5.11
C THR A 217 -9.44 -3.36 -6.01
N MET A 218 -8.59 -2.36 -5.86
CA MET A 218 -8.70 -1.13 -6.67
C MET A 218 -8.61 -1.35 -8.18
N ILE A 219 -7.90 -2.38 -8.64
CA ILE A 219 -7.76 -2.68 -10.07
C ILE A 219 -9.03 -3.22 -10.73
N GLU A 220 -10.02 -3.65 -9.94
CA GLU A 220 -11.28 -4.20 -10.42
C GLU A 220 -12.38 -3.14 -10.53
N ILE A 221 -12.13 -1.94 -10.02
CA ILE A 221 -13.07 -0.81 -9.98
C ILE A 221 -12.79 0.11 -11.18
N PRO A 222 -13.81 0.55 -11.93
CA PRO A 222 -13.61 1.59 -12.93
C PRO A 222 -13.00 2.86 -12.31
N VAL A 223 -11.87 3.34 -12.85
CA VAL A 223 -11.10 4.45 -12.27
C VAL A 223 -11.95 5.70 -12.05
N ILE A 224 -12.93 5.94 -12.92
CA ILE A 224 -13.89 7.07 -12.81
C ILE A 224 -14.73 6.99 -11.53
N ASP A 225 -14.94 5.80 -10.95
CA ASP A 225 -15.77 5.65 -9.76
C ASP A 225 -15.10 6.19 -8.48
N TYR A 226 -13.78 6.36 -8.48
CA TYR A 226 -13.04 7.04 -7.41
C TYR A 226 -13.24 8.56 -7.41
N LEU A 227 -13.70 9.14 -8.52
CA LEU A 227 -13.80 10.59 -8.63
C LEU A 227 -15.15 11.09 -8.10
N PRO A 228 -15.15 12.19 -7.34
CA PRO A 228 -16.36 12.88 -6.95
C PRO A 228 -16.93 13.67 -8.13
N GLY A 229 -18.26 13.89 -8.15
CA GLY A 229 -18.92 14.74 -9.14
C GLY A 229 -19.74 13.97 -10.16
N ASP A 230 -20.27 14.71 -11.13
CA ASP A 230 -21.07 14.16 -12.22
C ASP A 230 -20.20 13.41 -13.23
N ARG A 231 -20.67 12.24 -13.65
CA ARG A 231 -19.91 11.36 -14.53
C ARG A 231 -19.66 11.95 -15.93
N GLU A 232 -20.63 12.65 -16.49
CA GLU A 232 -20.50 13.26 -17.81
C GLU A 232 -19.52 14.44 -17.78
N GLU A 233 -19.55 15.23 -16.72
CA GLU A 233 -18.60 16.33 -16.51
C GLU A 233 -17.16 15.80 -16.36
N ILE A 234 -16.98 14.71 -15.62
CA ILE A 234 -15.66 14.05 -15.46
C ILE A 234 -15.15 13.58 -16.83
N ILE A 235 -16.00 12.92 -17.63
CA ILE A 235 -15.64 12.46 -18.97
C ILE A 235 -15.26 13.65 -19.85
N ARG A 236 -16.04 14.73 -19.84
CA ARG A 236 -15.79 15.94 -20.64
C ARG A 236 -14.45 16.60 -20.31
N HIS A 237 -14.00 16.48 -19.06
CA HIS A 237 -12.73 17.07 -18.61
C HIS A 237 -11.51 16.18 -18.85
N LEU A 238 -11.67 14.85 -18.83
CA LEU A 238 -10.54 13.92 -18.87
C LEU A 238 -10.35 13.23 -20.22
N VAL A 239 -11.35 13.27 -21.10
CA VAL A 239 -11.37 12.70 -22.44
C VAL A 239 -11.56 13.77 -23.50
#